data_e08fa2116a64ba755ef80f01e677adad
#
_entry.id   e08fa2116a64ba755ef80f01e677adad
#
_cell.length_a   1.000
_cell.length_b   1.000
_cell.length_c   1.000
_cell.angle_alpha   90.00
_cell.angle_beta   90.00
_cell.angle_gamma   90.00
#
_symmetry.space_group_name_H-M   'P 1'
#
loop_
_entity.id
_entity.type
_entity.pdbx_description
1 polymer ?
#
loop_
_entity_poly.entity_id
_entity_poly.type
_entity_poly.pdbx_seq_one_letter_code
_entity_poly.pdbx_strand_id
1 'polypeptide(L)'
;EINAAGKVNIVLDVQDDENDAEKSINAYNATLDKGTQVILGCVTTTPCIAVSAQAYDERVFMLTPSASSLEVIANKDNMYQICFTDPAQGSASAEYIFNKKVGEKVAIIYNNADTYSTGIYQTFESKAAELGLNIVSVTTFTNDTTDFSVQVTEAKNAGADVVFLPIYYTPASQILNAANTMGYKPVFFGVDGMDGILTMPGFDVALAEDVMLLTPFS
;
A
#
# COMPACT_ATOMS: atom_id res chain seq x y z
N GLU A 1 14.38 -24.17 10.44
CA GLU A 1 15.53 -23.96 11.38
C GLU A 1 15.06 -23.95 12.83
N ILE A 2 14.03 -23.14 13.21
CA ILE A 2 13.55 -23.00 14.60
C ILE A 2 13.11 -24.35 15.18
N ASN A 3 12.28 -25.12 14.45
CA ASN A 3 11.82 -26.44 14.88
C ASN A 3 12.99 -27.43 15.00
N ALA A 4 13.97 -27.34 14.11
CA ALA A 4 15.17 -28.20 14.16
C ALA A 4 16.09 -27.94 15.39
N ALA A 5 15.99 -26.70 15.95
CA ALA A 5 16.71 -26.38 17.20
C ALA A 5 16.08 -27.02 18.45
N GLY A 6 14.88 -27.62 18.34
CA GLY A 6 14.26 -28.46 19.37
C GLY A 6 13.73 -27.72 20.61
N LYS A 7 13.72 -26.39 20.62
CA LYS A 7 13.24 -25.59 21.75
C LYS A 7 11.74 -25.32 21.71
N VAL A 8 11.20 -25.19 20.51
CA VAL A 8 9.79 -24.98 20.23
C VAL A 8 9.41 -25.75 18.96
N ASN A 9 8.14 -26.09 18.84
CA ASN A 9 7.60 -26.69 17.61
C ASN A 9 6.54 -25.73 17.05
N ILE A 10 6.87 -25.06 15.95
CA ILE A 10 5.95 -24.15 15.26
C ILE A 10 5.26 -24.93 14.16
N VAL A 11 3.92 -24.93 14.18
CA VAL A 11 3.07 -25.44 13.11
C VAL A 11 2.45 -24.24 12.43
N LEU A 12 2.67 -24.11 11.12
CA LEU A 12 2.10 -23.03 10.32
C LEU A 12 0.80 -23.50 9.67
N ASP A 13 -0.25 -22.71 9.83
CA ASP A 13 -1.44 -22.72 8.97
C ASP A 13 -1.41 -21.46 8.12
N VAL A 14 -1.50 -21.61 6.81
CA VAL A 14 -1.42 -20.50 5.86
C VAL A 14 -2.74 -20.39 5.13
N GLN A 15 -3.32 -19.20 5.17
CA GLN A 15 -4.57 -18.86 4.50
C GLN A 15 -4.33 -17.66 3.58
N ASP A 16 -5.06 -17.59 2.45
CA ASP A 16 -5.08 -16.45 1.54
C ASP A 16 -6.39 -15.69 1.77
N ASP A 17 -6.30 -14.42 2.12
CA ASP A 17 -7.46 -13.55 2.33
C ASP A 17 -7.89 -12.82 1.04
N GLU A 18 -7.14 -12.99 -0.04
CA GLU A 18 -7.40 -12.37 -1.35
C GLU A 18 -7.61 -10.84 -1.27
N ASN A 19 -7.02 -10.18 -0.26
CA ASN A 19 -7.19 -8.76 0.03
C ASN A 19 -8.67 -8.36 0.25
N ASP A 20 -9.46 -9.25 0.83
CA ASP A 20 -10.88 -9.05 1.10
C ASP A 20 -11.18 -9.17 2.60
N ALA A 21 -11.92 -8.20 3.16
CA ALA A 21 -12.19 -8.13 4.59
C ALA A 21 -13.03 -9.32 5.11
N GLU A 22 -14.02 -9.78 4.34
CA GLU A 22 -14.88 -10.90 4.73
C GLU A 22 -14.11 -12.21 4.66
N LYS A 23 -13.33 -12.42 3.58
CA LYS A 23 -12.47 -13.59 3.44
C LYS A 23 -11.41 -13.66 4.52
N SER A 24 -10.83 -12.52 4.92
CA SER A 24 -9.84 -12.48 5.99
C SER A 24 -10.42 -12.89 7.34
N ILE A 25 -11.65 -12.47 7.67
CA ILE A 25 -12.36 -12.92 8.88
C ILE A 25 -12.62 -14.42 8.81
N ASN A 26 -13.07 -14.93 7.67
CA ASN A 26 -13.31 -16.38 7.48
C ASN A 26 -12.00 -17.18 7.62
N ALA A 27 -10.92 -16.72 7.03
CA ALA A 27 -9.60 -17.31 7.15
C ALA A 27 -9.11 -17.31 8.62
N TYR A 28 -9.26 -16.18 9.33
CA TYR A 28 -8.94 -16.05 10.74
C TYR A 28 -9.72 -17.08 11.58
N ASN A 29 -11.05 -17.17 11.43
CA ASN A 29 -11.87 -18.13 12.15
C ASN A 29 -11.44 -19.57 11.86
N ALA A 30 -11.19 -19.90 10.59
CA ALA A 30 -10.73 -21.23 10.20
C ALA A 30 -9.37 -21.62 10.81
N THR A 31 -8.48 -20.65 11.05
CA THR A 31 -7.20 -20.92 11.73
C THR A 31 -7.40 -21.11 13.23
N LEU A 32 -8.29 -20.36 13.88
CA LEU A 32 -8.61 -20.54 15.30
C LEU A 32 -9.26 -21.90 15.57
N ASP A 33 -10.15 -22.38 14.69
CA ASP A 33 -10.76 -23.70 14.81
C ASP A 33 -9.73 -24.84 14.81
N LYS A 34 -8.55 -24.60 14.23
CA LYS A 34 -7.41 -25.52 14.25
C LYS A 34 -6.50 -25.37 15.49
N GLY A 35 -6.83 -24.43 16.38
CA GLY A 35 -6.09 -24.19 17.61
C GLY A 35 -4.92 -23.21 17.45
N THR A 36 -4.94 -22.36 16.45
CA THR A 36 -3.91 -21.29 16.27
C THR A 36 -3.93 -20.33 17.46
N GLN A 37 -2.76 -19.98 17.97
CA GLN A 37 -2.58 -19.15 19.16
C GLN A 37 -2.00 -17.76 18.85
N VAL A 38 -1.36 -17.62 17.70
CA VAL A 38 -0.69 -16.39 17.26
C VAL A 38 -0.99 -16.18 15.78
N ILE A 39 -1.42 -14.99 15.44
CA ILE A 39 -1.64 -14.59 14.03
C ILE A 39 -0.46 -13.75 13.56
N LEU A 40 0.13 -14.15 12.45
CA LEU A 40 1.09 -13.37 11.69
C LEU A 40 0.41 -12.95 10.36
N GLY A 41 -0.03 -11.72 10.30
CA GLY A 41 -0.85 -11.18 9.20
C GLY A 41 -1.81 -10.10 9.73
N CYS A 42 -2.73 -9.55 8.96
CA CYS A 42 -2.83 -9.73 7.50
C CYS A 42 -1.73 -8.93 6.79
N VAL A 43 -1.62 -9.05 5.46
CA VAL A 43 -0.62 -8.30 4.69
C VAL A 43 -1.10 -6.88 4.39
N THR A 44 -2.36 -6.73 4.01
CA THR A 44 -2.93 -5.44 3.60
C THR A 44 -3.83 -4.83 4.68
N THR A 45 -4.02 -3.51 4.60
CA THR A 45 -4.65 -2.70 5.66
C THR A 45 -6.11 -3.07 5.91
N THR A 46 -6.97 -3.07 4.90
CA THR A 46 -8.43 -3.30 5.08
C THR A 46 -8.76 -4.66 5.67
N PRO A 47 -8.20 -5.79 5.20
CA PRO A 47 -8.31 -7.09 5.85
C PRO A 47 -7.80 -7.07 7.29
N CYS A 48 -6.65 -6.40 7.52
CA CYS A 48 -6.02 -6.37 8.85
C CYS A 48 -6.86 -5.59 9.88
N ILE A 49 -7.49 -4.50 9.48
CA ILE A 49 -8.41 -3.74 10.35
C ILE A 49 -9.57 -4.65 10.78
N ALA A 50 -10.19 -5.37 9.82
CA ALA A 50 -11.31 -6.26 10.09
C ALA A 50 -10.92 -7.37 11.08
N VAL A 51 -9.84 -8.09 10.79
CA VAL A 51 -9.36 -9.19 11.66
C VAL A 51 -8.88 -8.68 13.01
N SER A 52 -8.17 -7.55 13.06
CA SER A 52 -7.63 -7.01 14.32
C SER A 52 -8.74 -6.62 15.32
N ALA A 53 -9.91 -6.20 14.83
CA ALA A 53 -11.05 -5.91 15.69
C ALA A 53 -11.54 -7.18 16.39
N GLN A 54 -11.74 -8.26 15.66
CA GLN A 54 -12.18 -9.54 16.20
C GLN A 54 -11.10 -10.16 17.13
N ALA A 55 -9.84 -10.17 16.67
CA ALA A 55 -8.72 -10.69 17.46
C ALA A 55 -8.50 -9.92 18.76
N TYR A 56 -8.83 -8.62 18.80
CA TYR A 56 -8.80 -7.83 20.02
C TYR A 56 -9.85 -8.30 21.02
N ASP A 57 -11.09 -8.49 20.59
CA ASP A 57 -12.19 -8.93 21.45
C ASP A 57 -11.96 -10.36 21.97
N GLU A 58 -11.40 -11.24 21.15
CA GLU A 58 -11.08 -12.63 21.48
C GLU A 58 -9.73 -12.78 22.21
N ARG A 59 -8.97 -11.70 22.40
CA ARG A 59 -7.68 -11.66 23.08
C ARG A 59 -6.60 -12.52 22.41
N VAL A 60 -6.68 -12.68 21.11
CA VAL A 60 -5.67 -13.37 20.30
C VAL A 60 -4.53 -12.41 19.97
N PHE A 61 -3.28 -12.84 20.17
CA PHE A 61 -2.11 -12.05 19.79
C PHE A 61 -1.97 -11.99 18.26
N MET A 62 -1.79 -10.79 17.74
CA MET A 62 -1.63 -10.58 16.32
C MET A 62 -0.47 -9.62 16.01
N LEU A 63 0.33 -9.97 15.02
CA LEU A 63 1.44 -9.15 14.50
C LEU A 63 1.30 -9.03 12.99
N THR A 64 1.12 -7.82 12.49
CA THR A 64 1.19 -7.60 11.04
C THR A 64 2.60 -7.20 10.61
N PRO A 65 3.14 -7.83 9.55
CA PRO A 65 4.43 -7.44 8.98
C PRO A 65 4.33 -6.25 8.01
N SER A 66 3.14 -5.94 7.48
CA SER A 66 3.00 -5.06 6.32
C SER A 66 1.81 -4.09 6.39
N ALA A 67 0.66 -4.47 6.97
CA ALA A 67 -0.48 -3.57 7.05
C ALA A 67 -0.13 -2.29 7.82
N SER A 68 -0.06 -1.16 7.13
CA SER A 68 0.66 0.05 7.57
C SER A 68 -0.24 1.14 8.17
N SER A 69 -1.58 1.02 8.07
CA SER A 69 -2.49 1.94 8.75
C SER A 69 -2.40 1.84 10.27
N LEU A 70 -2.41 3.00 10.94
CA LEU A 70 -2.47 3.05 12.40
C LEU A 70 -3.79 2.49 12.97
N GLU A 71 -4.85 2.42 12.18
CA GLU A 71 -6.14 1.85 12.60
C GLU A 71 -6.06 0.36 12.96
N VAL A 72 -5.07 -0.34 12.40
CA VAL A 72 -4.84 -1.76 12.70
C VAL A 72 -4.58 -1.98 14.20
N ILE A 73 -3.78 -1.10 14.81
CA ILE A 73 -3.32 -1.22 16.21
C ILE A 73 -4.02 -0.25 17.17
N ALA A 74 -4.77 0.73 16.66
CA ALA A 74 -5.37 1.77 17.49
C ALA A 74 -6.26 1.19 18.60
N ASN A 75 -5.93 1.54 19.86
CA ASN A 75 -6.64 1.09 21.08
C ASN A 75 -6.68 -0.43 21.28
N LYS A 76 -5.73 -1.18 20.71
CA LYS A 76 -5.65 -2.64 20.81
C LYS A 76 -4.28 -3.04 21.36
N ASP A 77 -4.24 -3.58 22.60
CA ASP A 77 -3.01 -3.89 23.32
C ASP A 77 -2.40 -5.26 22.99
N ASN A 78 -3.10 -6.06 22.20
CA ASN A 78 -2.66 -7.38 21.70
C ASN A 78 -2.38 -7.38 20.19
N MET A 79 -2.40 -6.19 19.55
CA MET A 79 -2.12 -5.99 18.14
C MET A 79 -0.81 -5.24 17.95
N TYR A 80 0.06 -5.73 17.09
CA TYR A 80 1.37 -5.13 16.83
C TYR A 80 1.63 -5.00 15.33
N GLN A 81 2.42 -4.00 14.98
CA GLN A 81 2.78 -3.65 13.62
C GLN A 81 4.29 -3.38 13.57
N ILE A 82 5.01 -4.02 12.66
CA ILE A 82 6.48 -3.87 12.52
C ILE A 82 6.91 -3.12 11.26
N CYS A 83 5.99 -2.82 10.35
CA CYS A 83 6.24 -1.99 9.18
C CYS A 83 6.22 -0.49 9.54
N PHE A 84 6.70 0.34 8.65
CA PHE A 84 6.48 1.78 8.76
C PHE A 84 4.99 2.12 8.50
N THR A 85 4.54 3.26 8.97
CA THR A 85 3.12 3.63 8.95
C THR A 85 2.75 4.45 7.72
N ASP A 86 1.45 4.46 7.35
CA ASP A 86 0.93 5.32 6.27
C ASP A 86 1.31 6.79 6.44
N PRO A 87 1.18 7.41 7.64
CA PRO A 87 1.67 8.76 7.86
C PRO A 87 3.16 8.95 7.59
N ALA A 88 3.98 7.97 7.93
CA ALA A 88 5.41 8.03 7.65
C ALA A 88 5.69 7.93 6.15
N GLN A 89 4.97 7.06 5.42
CA GLN A 89 5.11 6.92 3.97
C GLN A 89 4.74 8.21 3.24
N GLY A 90 3.58 8.79 3.55
CA GLY A 90 3.12 10.02 2.92
C GLY A 90 4.08 11.18 3.15
N SER A 91 4.48 11.40 4.41
CA SER A 91 5.40 12.48 4.77
C SER A 91 6.79 12.30 4.14
N ALA A 92 7.37 11.10 4.22
CA ALA A 92 8.69 10.82 3.66
C ALA A 92 8.71 10.96 2.12
N SER A 93 7.64 10.54 1.44
CA SER A 93 7.51 10.69 -0.02
C SER A 93 7.50 12.17 -0.43
N ALA A 94 6.71 13.01 0.26
CA ALA A 94 6.67 14.45 -0.01
C ALA A 94 8.03 15.11 0.25
N GLU A 95 8.67 14.77 1.38
CA GLU A 95 10.01 15.28 1.73
C GLU A 95 11.07 14.86 0.70
N TYR A 96 11.01 13.62 0.24
CA TYR A 96 11.97 13.13 -0.76
C TYR A 96 11.79 13.84 -2.10
N ILE A 97 10.55 13.94 -2.60
CA ILE A 97 10.25 14.64 -3.86
C ILE A 97 10.73 16.08 -3.79
N PHE A 98 10.45 16.79 -2.69
CA PHE A 98 10.87 18.18 -2.48
C PHE A 98 12.39 18.34 -2.38
N ASN A 99 13.03 17.58 -1.47
CA ASN A 99 14.45 17.75 -1.17
C ASN A 99 15.35 17.28 -2.32
N LYS A 100 14.94 16.24 -3.04
CA LYS A 100 15.70 15.72 -4.19
C LYS A 100 15.36 16.39 -5.51
N LYS A 101 14.35 17.27 -5.52
CA LYS A 101 13.88 17.97 -6.73
C LYS A 101 13.54 16.97 -7.84
N VAL A 102 12.75 15.96 -7.48
CA VAL A 102 12.35 14.88 -8.41
C VAL A 102 11.56 15.46 -9.58
N GLY A 103 10.77 16.51 -9.35
CA GLY A 103 10.08 17.32 -10.34
C GLY A 103 9.48 18.57 -9.70
N GLU A 104 8.81 19.40 -10.52
CA GLU A 104 8.23 20.67 -10.10
C GLU A 104 6.71 20.64 -9.95
N LYS A 105 6.04 19.74 -10.67
CA LYS A 105 4.58 19.65 -10.73
C LYS A 105 4.14 18.22 -10.43
N VAL A 106 3.49 18.04 -9.29
CA VAL A 106 3.07 16.73 -8.83
C VAL A 106 1.60 16.49 -9.13
N ALA A 107 1.28 15.40 -9.83
CA ALA A 107 -0.07 14.84 -9.85
C ALA A 107 -0.17 13.68 -8.86
N ILE A 108 -1.35 13.46 -8.30
CA ILE A 108 -1.63 12.36 -7.39
C ILE A 108 -2.79 11.54 -7.97
N ILE A 109 -2.62 10.22 -8.00
CA ILE A 109 -3.70 9.29 -8.36
C ILE A 109 -3.82 8.28 -7.23
N TYR A 110 -4.95 8.26 -6.51
CA TYR A 110 -5.12 7.39 -5.36
C TYR A 110 -6.48 6.70 -5.33
N ASN A 111 -6.57 5.59 -4.60
CA ASN A 111 -7.82 4.86 -4.39
C ASN A 111 -8.57 5.45 -3.19
N ASN A 112 -9.70 6.12 -3.45
CA ASN A 112 -10.49 6.74 -2.39
C ASN A 112 -11.42 5.76 -1.65
N ALA A 113 -11.48 4.51 -2.08
CA ALA A 113 -12.20 3.44 -1.41
C ALA A 113 -11.30 2.53 -0.55
N ASP A 114 -10.00 2.83 -0.45
CA ASP A 114 -9.02 2.05 0.30
C ASP A 114 -8.38 2.90 1.41
N THR A 115 -8.40 2.39 2.64
CA THR A 115 -7.89 3.08 3.83
C THR A 115 -6.37 3.32 3.74
N TYR A 116 -5.61 2.36 3.23
CA TYR A 116 -4.17 2.48 3.01
C TYR A 116 -3.84 3.64 2.06
N SER A 117 -4.44 3.62 0.88
CA SER A 117 -4.22 4.63 -0.16
C SER A 117 -4.60 6.04 0.31
N THR A 118 -5.77 6.15 0.97
CA THR A 118 -6.28 7.41 1.50
C THR A 118 -5.41 7.95 2.64
N GLY A 119 -4.95 7.08 3.54
CA GLY A 119 -4.11 7.47 4.68
C GLY A 119 -2.76 8.04 4.25
N ILE A 120 -2.12 7.43 3.26
CA ILE A 120 -0.87 7.93 2.67
C ILE A 120 -1.10 9.24 1.92
N TYR A 121 -2.17 9.32 1.10
CA TYR A 121 -2.52 10.54 0.39
C TYR A 121 -2.68 11.74 1.32
N GLN A 122 -3.47 11.60 2.39
CA GLN A 122 -3.75 12.69 3.33
C GLN A 122 -2.49 13.25 3.98
N THR A 123 -1.58 12.38 4.37
CA THR A 123 -0.32 12.80 5.00
C THR A 123 0.68 13.36 3.97
N PHE A 124 0.69 12.82 2.76
CA PHE A 124 1.45 13.40 1.65
C PHE A 124 0.97 14.82 1.34
N GLU A 125 -0.35 15.02 1.17
CA GLU A 125 -0.95 16.32 0.87
C GLU A 125 -0.62 17.36 1.96
N SER A 126 -0.79 16.98 3.23
CA SER A 126 -0.46 17.85 4.37
C SER A 126 1.01 18.25 4.36
N LYS A 127 1.93 17.30 4.18
CA LYS A 127 3.37 17.56 4.14
C LYS A 127 3.77 18.35 2.90
N ALA A 128 3.17 18.07 1.75
CA ALA A 128 3.39 18.80 0.51
C ALA A 128 3.01 20.28 0.66
N ALA A 129 1.89 20.58 1.35
CA ALA A 129 1.48 21.95 1.65
C ALA A 129 2.48 22.67 2.57
N GLU A 130 2.98 21.99 3.62
CA GLU A 130 4.02 22.54 4.50
C GLU A 130 5.30 22.90 3.74
N LEU A 131 5.70 22.06 2.79
CA LEU A 131 6.93 22.24 2.01
C LEU A 131 6.75 23.18 0.82
N GLY A 132 5.52 23.51 0.43
CA GLY A 132 5.23 24.27 -0.77
C GLY A 132 5.41 23.49 -2.07
N LEU A 133 5.23 22.17 -2.06
CA LEU A 133 5.17 21.36 -3.26
C LEU A 133 3.97 21.77 -4.12
N ASN A 134 4.19 21.88 -5.42
CA ASN A 134 3.16 22.26 -6.38
C ASN A 134 2.35 21.06 -6.84
N ILE A 135 1.26 20.75 -6.13
CA ILE A 135 0.29 19.73 -6.55
C ILE A 135 -0.63 20.34 -7.61
N VAL A 136 -0.55 19.86 -8.83
CA VAL A 136 -1.29 20.40 -9.99
C VAL A 136 -2.54 19.59 -10.36
N SER A 137 -2.65 18.34 -9.90
CA SER A 137 -3.80 17.48 -10.13
C SER A 137 -3.92 16.44 -9.03
N VAL A 138 -5.16 16.19 -8.59
CA VAL A 138 -5.49 15.08 -7.68
C VAL A 138 -6.69 14.36 -8.26
N THR A 139 -6.54 13.09 -8.57
CA THR A 139 -7.61 12.25 -9.12
C THR A 139 -7.77 10.97 -8.32
N THR A 140 -8.95 10.41 -8.37
CA THR A 140 -9.28 9.21 -7.61
C THR A 140 -9.81 8.09 -8.49
N PHE A 141 -9.80 6.90 -7.93
CA PHE A 141 -10.44 5.71 -8.46
C PHE A 141 -10.98 4.84 -7.31
N THR A 142 -11.68 3.78 -7.63
CA THR A 142 -12.22 2.80 -6.69
C THR A 142 -11.73 1.40 -7.05
N ASN A 143 -11.98 0.42 -6.17
CA ASN A 143 -11.52 -0.97 -6.36
C ASN A 143 -12.00 -1.61 -7.68
N ASP A 144 -13.12 -1.14 -8.23
CA ASP A 144 -13.70 -1.67 -9.48
C ASP A 144 -13.15 -0.98 -10.74
N THR A 145 -12.27 0.00 -10.59
CA THR A 145 -11.71 0.75 -11.72
C THR A 145 -10.70 -0.11 -12.48
N THR A 146 -10.92 -0.24 -13.79
CA THR A 146 -10.04 -1.00 -14.70
C THR A 146 -9.46 -0.15 -15.83
N ASP A 147 -9.96 1.07 -16.04
CA ASP A 147 -9.46 2.03 -17.02
C ASP A 147 -9.03 3.32 -16.32
N PHE A 148 -7.77 3.66 -16.46
CA PHE A 148 -7.13 4.83 -15.86
C PHE A 148 -6.85 5.96 -16.86
N SER A 149 -7.42 5.89 -18.04
CA SER A 149 -7.20 6.88 -19.11
C SER A 149 -7.59 8.30 -18.70
N VAL A 150 -8.64 8.45 -17.90
CA VAL A 150 -9.10 9.75 -17.39
C VAL A 150 -8.06 10.34 -16.43
N GLN A 151 -7.64 9.58 -15.42
CA GLN A 151 -6.70 10.04 -14.41
C GLN A 151 -5.35 10.41 -15.03
N VAL A 152 -4.86 9.58 -15.95
CA VAL A 152 -3.61 9.84 -16.67
C VAL A 152 -3.73 11.05 -17.59
N THR A 153 -4.87 11.22 -18.27
CA THR A 153 -5.12 12.39 -19.13
C THR A 153 -5.12 13.68 -18.30
N GLU A 154 -5.75 13.69 -17.14
CA GLU A 154 -5.78 14.86 -16.26
C GLU A 154 -4.39 15.21 -15.74
N ALA A 155 -3.61 14.23 -15.29
CA ALA A 155 -2.21 14.46 -14.88
C ALA A 155 -1.37 15.05 -16.02
N LYS A 156 -1.49 14.49 -17.23
CA LYS A 156 -0.80 14.97 -18.43
C LYS A 156 -1.21 16.39 -18.81
N ASN A 157 -2.52 16.70 -18.83
CA ASN A 157 -3.03 18.03 -19.17
C ASN A 157 -2.65 19.10 -18.15
N ALA A 158 -2.55 18.73 -16.86
CA ALA A 158 -2.02 19.58 -15.82
C ALA A 158 -0.52 19.86 -15.96
N GLY A 159 0.15 19.12 -16.83
CA GLY A 159 1.59 19.23 -17.08
C GLY A 159 2.43 18.70 -15.93
N ALA A 160 1.94 17.70 -15.22
CA ALA A 160 2.69 17.06 -14.14
C ALA A 160 3.93 16.35 -14.67
N ASP A 161 5.05 16.55 -14.02
CA ASP A 161 6.32 15.87 -14.29
C ASP A 161 6.63 14.77 -13.28
N VAL A 162 5.87 14.73 -12.17
CA VAL A 162 5.85 13.63 -11.19
C VAL A 162 4.41 13.16 -10.99
N VAL A 163 4.21 11.86 -10.97
CA VAL A 163 2.92 11.24 -10.61
C VAL A 163 3.13 10.39 -9.35
N PHE A 164 2.56 10.85 -8.24
CA PHE A 164 2.59 10.12 -6.97
C PHE A 164 1.46 9.09 -6.92
N LEU A 165 1.81 7.85 -6.62
CA LEU A 165 0.93 6.68 -6.65
C LEU A 165 0.94 5.97 -5.29
N PRO A 166 0.17 6.45 -4.28
CA PRO A 166 0.00 5.75 -3.01
C PRO A 166 -0.99 4.58 -3.15
N ILE A 167 -0.62 3.56 -3.92
CA ILE A 167 -1.49 2.48 -4.36
C ILE A 167 -0.73 1.14 -4.47
N TYR A 168 -1.47 0.06 -4.70
CA TYR A 168 -0.88 -1.26 -4.94
C TYR A 168 -0.42 -1.45 -6.39
N TYR A 169 0.39 -2.49 -6.61
CA TYR A 169 1.05 -2.76 -7.90
C TYR A 169 0.07 -3.05 -9.06
N THR A 170 -1.10 -3.63 -8.82
CA THR A 170 -2.06 -3.93 -9.89
C THR A 170 -2.61 -2.67 -10.56
N PRO A 171 -3.25 -1.71 -9.85
CA PRO A 171 -3.65 -0.44 -10.47
C PRO A 171 -2.45 0.37 -10.97
N ALA A 172 -1.31 0.33 -10.30
CA ALA A 172 -0.11 1.01 -10.77
C ALA A 172 0.33 0.50 -12.14
N SER A 173 0.34 -0.81 -12.37
CA SER A 173 0.68 -1.39 -13.68
C SER A 173 -0.24 -0.90 -14.79
N GLN A 174 -1.53 -0.75 -14.50
CA GLN A 174 -2.52 -0.26 -15.46
C GLN A 174 -2.32 1.23 -15.77
N ILE A 175 -1.97 2.05 -14.75
CA ILE A 175 -1.64 3.47 -14.92
C ILE A 175 -0.38 3.63 -15.78
N LEU A 176 0.68 2.84 -15.52
CA LEU A 176 1.90 2.88 -16.33
C LEU A 176 1.62 2.51 -17.80
N ASN A 177 0.80 1.47 -18.02
CA ASN A 177 0.36 1.09 -19.39
C ASN A 177 -0.43 2.20 -20.08
N ALA A 178 -1.37 2.84 -19.36
CA ALA A 178 -2.16 3.95 -19.92
C ALA A 178 -1.26 5.15 -20.27
N ALA A 179 -0.32 5.50 -19.40
CA ALA A 179 0.62 6.59 -19.64
C ALA A 179 1.52 6.31 -20.86
N ASN A 180 2.04 5.08 -20.96
CA ASN A 180 2.84 4.67 -22.12
C ASN A 180 2.04 4.76 -23.42
N THR A 181 0.80 4.28 -23.42
CA THR A 181 -0.11 4.37 -24.59
C THR A 181 -0.34 5.81 -25.03
N MET A 182 -0.39 6.74 -24.09
CA MET A 182 -0.58 8.16 -24.34
C MET A 182 0.72 8.92 -24.64
N GLY A 183 1.87 8.23 -24.64
CA GLY A 183 3.18 8.87 -24.78
C GLY A 183 3.49 9.87 -23.67
N TYR A 184 2.96 9.65 -22.46
CA TYR A 184 3.21 10.46 -21.27
C TYR A 184 4.25 9.79 -20.39
N LYS A 185 5.33 10.48 -20.11
CA LYS A 185 6.52 9.94 -19.42
C LYS A 185 6.93 10.84 -18.23
N PRO A 186 6.12 10.93 -17.19
CA PRO A 186 6.51 11.58 -15.94
C PRO A 186 7.43 10.65 -15.13
N VAL A 187 8.00 11.16 -14.06
CA VAL A 187 8.56 10.28 -13.02
C VAL A 187 7.39 9.71 -12.21
N PHE A 188 7.24 8.41 -12.18
CA PHE A 188 6.30 7.75 -11.30
C PHE A 188 6.96 7.50 -9.94
N PHE A 189 6.27 7.92 -8.88
CA PHE A 189 6.74 7.75 -7.51
C PHE A 189 5.69 6.98 -6.71
N GLY A 190 6.02 5.77 -6.32
CA GLY A 190 5.15 4.87 -5.57
C GLY A 190 5.59 4.68 -4.12
N VAL A 191 4.84 3.83 -3.45
CA VAL A 191 5.02 3.43 -2.05
C VAL A 191 5.17 1.90 -1.97
N ASP A 192 5.31 1.34 -0.77
CA ASP A 192 5.57 -0.10 -0.58
C ASP A 192 4.55 -1.01 -1.27
N GLY A 193 3.29 -0.60 -1.38
CA GLY A 193 2.25 -1.36 -2.09
C GLY A 193 2.51 -1.59 -3.58
N MET A 194 3.45 -0.85 -4.17
CA MET A 194 3.91 -1.09 -5.54
C MET A 194 5.04 -2.13 -5.63
N ASP A 195 5.61 -2.56 -4.52
CA ASP A 195 6.61 -3.62 -4.52
C ASP A 195 6.01 -4.92 -5.08
N GLY A 196 6.79 -5.63 -5.86
CA GLY A 196 6.30 -6.82 -6.58
C GLY A 196 5.80 -6.56 -8.00
N ILE A 197 5.65 -5.30 -8.46
CA ILE A 197 5.17 -4.97 -9.82
C ILE A 197 6.00 -5.66 -10.91
N LEU A 198 7.32 -5.81 -10.70
CA LEU A 198 8.23 -6.45 -11.65
C LEU A 198 7.99 -7.97 -11.79
N THR A 199 7.33 -8.59 -10.83
CA THR A 199 7.03 -10.04 -10.82
C THR A 199 5.60 -10.33 -11.28
N MET A 200 4.82 -9.29 -11.59
CA MET A 200 3.44 -9.42 -11.99
C MET A 200 3.32 -10.09 -13.36
N PRO A 201 2.52 -11.18 -13.49
CA PRO A 201 2.36 -11.89 -14.75
C PRO A 201 1.84 -10.96 -15.87
N GLY A 202 2.55 -10.94 -16.99
CA GLY A 202 2.15 -10.14 -18.17
C GLY A 202 2.46 -8.65 -18.10
N PHE A 203 3.10 -8.17 -17.04
CA PHE A 203 3.57 -6.79 -16.97
C PHE A 203 4.85 -6.61 -17.79
N ASP A 204 4.86 -5.56 -18.61
CA ASP A 204 6.07 -5.16 -19.34
C ASP A 204 7.01 -4.40 -18.37
N VAL A 205 8.05 -5.07 -17.92
CA VAL A 205 9.01 -4.51 -16.95
C VAL A 205 9.74 -3.27 -17.48
N ALA A 206 9.79 -3.05 -18.78
CA ALA A 206 10.37 -1.84 -19.35
C ALA A 206 9.57 -0.58 -18.98
N LEU A 207 8.30 -0.72 -18.63
CA LEU A 207 7.46 0.39 -18.14
C LEU A 207 7.81 0.85 -16.72
N ALA A 208 8.52 0.04 -15.97
CA ALA A 208 8.99 0.37 -14.63
C ALA A 208 10.39 0.98 -14.61
N GLU A 209 11.02 1.21 -15.78
CA GLU A 209 12.27 1.96 -15.84
C GLU A 209 12.06 3.38 -15.28
N ASP A 210 12.96 3.82 -14.41
CA ASP A 210 12.90 5.11 -13.69
C ASP A 210 11.70 5.27 -12.72
N VAL A 211 10.91 4.23 -12.47
CA VAL A 211 9.92 4.26 -11.39
C VAL A 211 10.62 4.24 -10.04
N MET A 212 10.26 5.17 -9.18
CA MET A 212 10.79 5.27 -7.82
C MET A 212 9.82 4.67 -6.82
N LEU A 213 10.32 3.93 -5.84
CA LEU A 213 9.52 3.37 -4.75
C LEU A 213 10.08 3.80 -3.39
N LEU A 214 9.17 4.09 -2.46
CA LEU A 214 9.49 4.04 -1.04
C LEU A 214 9.25 2.60 -0.56
N THR A 215 10.28 1.97 -0.02
CA THR A 215 10.22 0.59 0.49
C THR A 215 10.92 0.47 1.84
N PRO A 216 10.45 -0.39 2.75
CA PRO A 216 11.12 -0.64 4.03
C PRO A 216 12.42 -1.45 3.87
N PHE A 217 12.61 -2.10 2.72
CA PHE A 217 13.75 -2.96 2.45
C PHE A 217 14.50 -2.48 1.21
N SER A 218 15.81 -2.39 1.32
CA SER A 218 16.72 -2.04 0.23
C SER A 218 17.73 -3.17 0.01
#